data_7b4482609762df83a2b68054324694b9
#
_entry.id   7b4482609762df83a2b68054324694b9
#
_cell.length_a   1.000
_cell.length_b   1.000
_cell.length_c   1.000
_cell.angle_alpha   90.00
_cell.angle_beta   90.00
_cell.angle_gamma   90.00
#
_symmetry.space_group_name_H-M   'P 1'
#
loop_
_entity.id
_entity.type
_entity.pdbx_description
1 polymer ?
#
loop_
_entity_poly.entity_id
_entity_poly.type
_entity_poly.pdbx_seq_one_letter_code
_entity_poly.pdbx_strand_id
1 'polypeptide(L)'
;MKKIFIILILLTVVTSGFAQTRVIVMSDIGGSDPDDTQSLVHLLVTLDQIELEGFISQHAWVPYGQGTIGLINGIIDRYESVQSNLIVHSKDFPTAEYLRSIVKEGQKEAAMKGTGKGKDSDGSEWIIKVVDEDDPRPVWISAWSGMNTLAQALIKVRDTRTPEELEQFVN
;
A
#
# COMPACT_ATOMS: atom_id res chain seq x y z
N MET A 1 63.27 9.49 -20.07
CA MET A 1 62.04 10.23 -19.73
C MET A 1 60.95 9.23 -19.42
N LYS A 2 60.63 8.99 -18.13
CA LYS A 2 59.60 8.03 -17.72
C LYS A 2 58.25 8.73 -17.76
N LYS A 3 57.32 8.24 -18.62
CA LYS A 3 55.93 8.73 -18.69
C LYS A 3 55.17 8.13 -17.52
N ILE A 4 54.79 8.95 -16.57
CA ILE A 4 53.88 8.57 -15.48
C ILE A 4 52.46 8.62 -16.02
N PHE A 5 51.82 7.46 -16.15
CA PHE A 5 50.37 7.37 -16.44
C PHE A 5 49.60 7.52 -15.10
N ILE A 6 48.97 8.67 -14.91
CA ILE A 6 48.03 8.89 -13.80
C ILE A 6 46.69 8.29 -14.26
N ILE A 7 46.34 7.12 -13.70
CA ILE A 7 45.00 6.53 -13.84
C ILE A 7 44.09 7.24 -12.83
N LEU A 8 43.25 8.13 -13.32
CA LEU A 8 42.18 8.74 -12.51
C LEU A 8 41.08 7.72 -12.37
N ILE A 9 41.03 6.97 -11.26
CA ILE A 9 39.91 6.13 -10.91
C ILE A 9 38.78 7.04 -10.44
N LEU A 10 37.80 7.26 -11.30
CA LEU A 10 36.55 7.94 -10.94
C LEU A 10 35.76 6.99 -10.05
N LEU A 11 35.87 7.17 -8.72
CA LEU A 11 35.05 6.45 -7.75
C LEU A 11 33.64 7.04 -7.82
N THR A 12 32.79 6.49 -8.66
CA THR A 12 31.35 6.77 -8.62
C THR A 12 30.80 6.15 -7.33
N VAL A 13 30.68 6.96 -6.30
CA VAL A 13 29.91 6.60 -5.11
C VAL A 13 28.45 6.53 -5.58
N VAL A 14 28.00 5.34 -5.95
CA VAL A 14 26.58 5.06 -6.08
C VAL A 14 26.03 5.11 -4.65
N THR A 15 25.49 6.25 -4.26
CA THR A 15 24.62 6.31 -3.08
C THR A 15 23.36 5.51 -3.44
N SER A 16 23.40 4.22 -3.18
CA SER A 16 22.19 3.42 -3.14
C SER A 16 21.38 3.95 -1.95
N GLY A 17 20.57 4.98 -2.20
CA GLY A 17 19.45 5.25 -1.33
C GLY A 17 18.67 3.93 -1.29
N PHE A 18 18.51 3.33 -0.11
CA PHE A 18 17.64 2.17 0.01
C PHE A 18 16.26 2.64 -0.41
N ALA A 19 15.79 2.15 -1.55
CA ALA A 19 14.43 2.45 -2.00
C ALA A 19 13.47 1.92 -0.93
N GLN A 20 12.50 2.73 -0.54
CA GLN A 20 11.50 2.34 0.44
C GLN A 20 10.74 1.11 -0.05
N THR A 21 10.31 0.27 0.87
CA THR A 21 9.49 -0.90 0.57
C THR A 21 8.07 -0.45 0.21
N ARG A 22 7.58 -0.87 -0.96
CA ARG A 22 6.21 -0.60 -1.44
C ARG A 22 5.21 -1.46 -0.67
N VAL A 23 4.20 -0.84 -0.08
CA VAL A 23 3.23 -1.54 0.79
C VAL A 23 1.79 -1.13 0.48
N ILE A 24 0.91 -2.12 0.40
CA ILE A 24 -0.55 -1.94 0.48
C ILE A 24 -1.03 -2.59 1.79
N VAL A 25 -1.84 -1.88 2.55
CA VAL A 25 -2.48 -2.38 3.77
C VAL A 25 -3.96 -2.62 3.52
N MET A 26 -4.47 -3.77 3.95
CA MET A 26 -5.91 -4.09 3.94
C MET A 26 -6.39 -4.31 5.37
N SER A 27 -7.51 -3.68 5.74
CA SER A 27 -8.05 -3.66 7.09
C SER A 27 -9.58 -3.67 7.08
N ASP A 28 -10.22 -4.30 8.06
CA ASP A 28 -11.65 -4.14 8.34
C ASP A 28 -11.87 -3.18 9.53
N ILE A 29 -11.01 -2.17 9.64
CA ILE A 29 -11.01 -1.15 10.69
C ILE A 29 -12.42 -0.71 11.08
N GLY A 30 -12.72 -0.75 12.38
CA GLY A 30 -14.02 -0.37 12.95
C GLY A 30 -14.50 -1.35 14.02
N GLY A 31 -15.80 -1.28 14.35
CA GLY A 31 -16.37 -2.12 15.40
C GLY A 31 -15.94 -1.76 16.81
N SER A 32 -15.91 -2.74 17.72
CA SER A 32 -15.59 -2.57 19.14
C SER A 32 -14.12 -2.85 19.47
N ASP A 33 -13.39 -3.46 18.55
CA ASP A 33 -11.96 -3.76 18.70
C ASP A 33 -11.13 -2.59 18.15
N PRO A 34 -10.23 -1.99 18.95
CA PRO A 34 -9.44 -0.84 18.54
C PRO A 34 -8.11 -1.20 17.87
N ASP A 35 -7.81 -2.47 17.64
CA ASP A 35 -6.51 -2.95 17.18
C ASP A 35 -6.09 -2.37 15.82
N ASP A 36 -6.95 -2.41 14.81
CA ASP A 36 -6.70 -1.82 13.50
C ASP A 36 -6.57 -0.28 13.57
N THR A 37 -7.33 0.37 14.45
CA THR A 37 -7.21 1.81 14.69
C THR A 37 -5.84 2.15 15.28
N GLN A 38 -5.37 1.38 16.26
CA GLN A 38 -4.03 1.53 16.82
C GLN A 38 -2.95 1.25 15.77
N SER A 39 -3.11 0.18 15.00
CA SER A 39 -2.18 -0.22 13.95
C SER A 39 -2.04 0.86 12.87
N LEU A 40 -3.17 1.50 12.47
CA LEU A 40 -3.13 2.62 11.53
C LEU A 40 -2.38 3.82 12.11
N VAL A 41 -2.59 4.17 13.38
CA VAL A 41 -1.83 5.27 14.01
C VAL A 41 -0.35 4.97 14.03
N HIS A 42 0.06 3.74 14.39
CA HIS A 42 1.47 3.32 14.36
C HIS A 42 2.05 3.37 12.95
N LEU A 43 1.30 2.87 11.95
CA LEU A 43 1.69 2.93 10.55
C LEU A 43 1.97 4.39 10.12
N LEU A 44 1.05 5.31 10.39
CA LEU A 44 1.17 6.71 9.95
C LEU A 44 2.42 7.42 10.52
N VAL A 45 2.85 7.08 11.73
CA VAL A 45 4.05 7.68 12.33
C VAL A 45 5.37 6.99 11.92
N THR A 46 5.30 5.97 11.07
CA THR A 46 6.46 5.25 10.52
C THR A 46 6.54 5.31 9.00
N LEU A 47 5.73 6.16 8.36
CA LEU A 47 5.67 6.27 6.89
C LEU A 47 6.92 6.89 6.26
N ASP A 48 7.87 7.36 7.04
CA ASP A 48 9.20 7.74 6.55
C ASP A 48 10.09 6.52 6.22
N GLN A 49 9.68 5.31 6.60
CA GLN A 49 10.44 4.07 6.39
C GLN A 49 9.89 3.20 5.25
N ILE A 50 8.66 3.44 4.81
CA ILE A 50 7.96 2.65 3.77
C ILE A 50 7.20 3.56 2.83
N GLU A 51 6.98 3.09 1.60
CA GLU A 51 6.12 3.72 0.62
C GLU A 51 4.73 3.06 0.68
N LEU A 52 3.80 3.72 1.37
CA LEU A 52 2.42 3.26 1.45
C LEU A 52 1.67 3.65 0.19
N GLU A 53 1.30 2.68 -0.64
CA GLU A 53 0.64 2.88 -1.92
C GLU A 53 -0.86 2.54 -1.92
N GLY A 54 -1.36 2.00 -0.83
CA GLY A 54 -2.78 1.73 -0.65
C GLY A 54 -3.16 1.46 0.79
N PHE A 55 -4.29 2.01 1.22
CA PHE A 55 -4.98 1.59 2.43
C PHE A 55 -6.40 1.18 2.05
N ILE A 56 -6.67 -0.13 2.11
CA ILE A 56 -7.92 -0.70 1.62
C ILE A 56 -8.81 -1.09 2.79
N SER A 57 -9.97 -0.42 2.88
CA SER A 57 -11.02 -0.78 3.81
C SER A 57 -11.88 -1.88 3.22
N GLN A 58 -11.94 -3.03 3.84
CA GLN A 58 -12.71 -4.18 3.37
C GLN A 58 -13.61 -4.76 4.46
N HIS A 59 -14.59 -5.55 4.06
CA HIS A 59 -15.42 -6.29 5.01
C HIS A 59 -14.82 -7.67 5.30
N ALA A 60 -14.49 -7.93 6.56
CA ALA A 60 -14.15 -9.27 7.04
C ALA A 60 -15.01 -9.65 8.25
N TRP A 61 -14.87 -8.94 9.36
CA TRP A 61 -15.61 -9.16 10.61
C TRP A 61 -16.55 -7.99 10.92
N VAL A 62 -16.14 -6.76 10.58
CA VAL A 62 -16.96 -5.57 10.77
C VAL A 62 -17.94 -5.45 9.62
N PRO A 63 -19.26 -5.29 9.86
CA PRO A 63 -20.23 -5.11 8.82
C PRO A 63 -19.92 -3.89 7.95
N TYR A 64 -19.92 -4.10 6.63
CA TYR A 64 -19.71 -3.02 5.66
C TYR A 64 -20.70 -1.88 5.88
N GLY A 65 -20.24 -0.64 5.73
CA GLY A 65 -21.06 0.55 5.84
C GLY A 65 -21.08 1.21 7.22
N GLN A 66 -20.31 0.73 8.17
CA GLN A 66 -20.14 1.41 9.47
C GLN A 66 -19.16 2.60 9.43
N GLY A 67 -18.98 3.23 8.26
CA GLY A 67 -18.18 4.44 8.13
C GLY A 67 -16.68 4.22 8.16
N THR A 68 -16.22 3.03 7.76
CA THR A 68 -14.80 2.64 7.81
C THR A 68 -13.87 3.61 7.06
N ILE A 69 -14.25 4.07 5.86
CA ILE A 69 -13.50 5.12 5.13
C ILE A 69 -13.48 6.44 5.91
N GLY A 70 -14.61 6.83 6.51
CA GLY A 70 -14.69 8.03 7.34
C GLY A 70 -13.79 7.94 8.58
N LEU A 71 -13.67 6.75 9.17
CA LEU A 71 -12.81 6.48 10.32
C LEU A 71 -11.32 6.61 9.93
N ILE A 72 -10.94 6.03 8.81
CA ILE A 72 -9.59 6.14 8.25
C ILE A 72 -9.25 7.61 7.99
N ASN A 73 -10.12 8.33 7.29
CA ASN A 73 -9.91 9.75 7.00
C ASN A 73 -9.83 10.59 8.27
N GLY A 74 -10.64 10.30 9.30
CA GLY A 74 -10.56 10.97 10.59
C GLY A 74 -9.22 10.75 11.32
N ILE A 75 -8.57 9.59 11.13
CA ILE A 75 -7.23 9.33 11.64
C ILE A 75 -6.19 10.09 10.81
N ILE A 76 -6.35 10.14 9.48
CA ILE A 76 -5.50 10.94 8.59
C ILE A 76 -5.61 12.44 8.93
N ASP A 77 -6.78 12.95 9.32
CA ASP A 77 -6.94 14.33 9.79
C ASP A 77 -6.11 14.61 11.06
N ARG A 78 -6.00 13.62 11.96
CA ARG A 78 -5.11 13.72 13.13
C ARG A 78 -3.64 13.69 12.75
N TYR A 79 -3.28 12.84 11.80
CA TYR A 79 -1.93 12.83 11.22
C TYR A 79 -1.58 14.20 10.60
N GLU A 80 -2.47 14.79 9.81
CA GLU A 80 -2.28 16.11 9.21
C GLU A 80 -1.98 17.19 10.24
N SER A 81 -2.69 17.15 11.39
CA SER A 81 -2.49 18.12 12.46
C SER A 81 -1.10 18.06 13.12
N VAL A 82 -0.39 16.94 13.00
CA VAL A 82 0.96 16.73 13.57
C VAL A 82 2.04 16.58 12.52
N GLN A 83 1.70 16.54 11.23
CA GLN A 83 2.63 16.30 10.12
C GLN A 83 3.80 17.30 10.14
N SER A 84 3.55 18.57 10.47
CA SER A 84 4.62 19.58 10.58
C SER A 84 5.70 19.22 11.61
N ASN A 85 5.35 18.45 12.65
CA ASN A 85 6.30 17.95 13.61
C ASN A 85 7.08 16.73 13.08
N LEU A 86 6.39 15.85 12.33
CA LEU A 86 6.99 14.65 11.76
C LEU A 86 8.04 15.00 10.70
N ILE A 87 7.77 15.95 9.82
CA ILE A 87 8.71 16.37 8.76
C ILE A 87 9.98 17.06 9.29
N VAL A 88 10.02 17.45 10.57
CA VAL A 88 11.26 17.91 11.22
C VAL A 88 12.25 16.74 11.39
N HIS A 89 11.74 15.52 11.56
CA HIS A 89 12.55 14.31 11.74
C HIS A 89 12.91 13.66 10.41
N SER A 90 11.97 13.61 9.46
CA SER A 90 12.20 13.10 8.11
C SER A 90 11.30 13.85 7.11
N LYS A 91 11.84 14.18 5.94
CA LYS A 91 11.08 14.79 4.85
C LYS A 91 10.28 13.78 4.02
N ASP A 92 10.48 12.49 4.30
CA ASP A 92 9.86 11.39 3.56
C ASP A 92 8.43 11.07 4.05
N PHE A 93 7.97 11.75 5.10
CA PHE A 93 6.56 11.66 5.52
C PHE A 93 5.62 12.21 4.44
N PRO A 94 4.67 11.39 3.94
CA PRO A 94 3.76 11.78 2.88
C PRO A 94 2.77 12.86 3.34
N THR A 95 2.17 13.55 2.37
CA THR A 95 1.10 14.51 2.67
C THR A 95 -0.20 13.80 3.04
N ALA A 96 -1.04 14.43 3.86
CA ALA A 96 -2.36 13.91 4.17
C ALA A 96 -3.26 13.82 2.92
N GLU A 97 -3.09 14.73 1.97
CA GLU A 97 -3.78 14.67 0.67
C GLU A 97 -3.42 13.41 -0.11
N TYR A 98 -2.13 13.07 -0.18
CA TYR A 98 -1.68 11.82 -0.79
C TYR A 98 -2.31 10.62 -0.07
N LEU A 99 -2.24 10.57 1.26
CA LEU A 99 -2.80 9.47 2.05
C LEU A 99 -4.29 9.27 1.78
N ARG A 100 -5.09 10.36 1.72
CA ARG A 100 -6.50 10.27 1.37
C ARG A 100 -6.72 9.74 -0.05
N SER A 101 -5.83 10.06 -0.98
CA SER A 101 -5.94 9.62 -2.38
C SER A 101 -5.77 8.13 -2.58
N ILE A 102 -5.04 7.46 -1.68
CA ILE A 102 -4.77 6.01 -1.72
C ILE A 102 -5.69 5.17 -0.83
N VAL A 103 -6.63 5.79 -0.10
CA VAL A 103 -7.69 5.07 0.63
C VAL A 103 -8.72 4.57 -0.38
N LYS A 104 -8.99 3.24 -0.38
CA LYS A 104 -9.91 2.58 -1.31
C LYS A 104 -10.91 1.68 -0.60
N GLU A 105 -12.12 1.58 -1.16
CA GLU A 105 -13.10 0.58 -0.73
C GLU A 105 -12.76 -0.79 -1.32
N GLY A 106 -12.57 -1.79 -0.45
CA GLY A 106 -12.43 -3.19 -0.81
C GLY A 106 -13.76 -3.92 -0.93
N GLN A 107 -13.73 -5.23 -0.70
CA GLN A 107 -14.90 -6.09 -0.83
C GLN A 107 -15.94 -5.79 0.25
N LYS A 108 -17.21 -5.70 -0.18
CA LYS A 108 -18.37 -5.43 0.70
C LYS A 108 -18.89 -6.67 1.41
N GLU A 109 -18.48 -7.84 0.98
CA GLU A 109 -18.89 -9.13 1.54
C GLU A 109 -17.65 -9.91 1.97
N ALA A 110 -17.76 -10.59 3.11
CA ALA A 110 -16.67 -11.37 3.68
C ALA A 110 -16.41 -12.68 2.91
N ALA A 111 -15.20 -13.17 3.01
CA ALA A 111 -14.75 -14.46 2.48
C ALA A 111 -15.08 -14.64 0.98
N MET A 112 -15.36 -15.87 0.56
CA MET A 112 -15.63 -16.21 -0.84
C MET A 112 -16.90 -15.58 -1.42
N LYS A 113 -17.83 -15.11 -0.59
CA LYS A 113 -19.00 -14.37 -1.06
C LYS A 113 -18.64 -13.03 -1.68
N GLY A 114 -17.53 -12.43 -1.22
CA GLY A 114 -17.00 -11.17 -1.74
C GLY A 114 -16.20 -11.32 -3.02
N THR A 115 -16.03 -12.52 -3.59
CA THR A 115 -15.15 -12.75 -4.74
C THR A 115 -15.87 -13.40 -5.91
N GLY A 116 -15.30 -13.26 -7.11
CA GLY A 116 -15.81 -13.87 -8.35
C GLY A 116 -16.30 -12.85 -9.36
N LYS A 117 -16.98 -13.35 -10.40
CA LYS A 117 -17.44 -12.53 -11.53
C LYS A 117 -18.35 -11.38 -11.06
N GLY A 118 -18.00 -10.15 -11.45
CA GLY A 118 -18.78 -8.95 -11.13
C GLY A 118 -18.64 -8.47 -9.69
N LYS A 119 -17.62 -8.95 -8.97
CA LYS A 119 -17.32 -8.55 -7.59
C LYS A 119 -16.10 -7.61 -7.49
N ASP A 120 -15.67 -7.01 -8.59
CA ASP A 120 -14.59 -6.02 -8.57
C ASP A 120 -14.95 -4.84 -7.67
N SER A 121 -13.97 -4.35 -6.93
CA SER A 121 -14.08 -3.19 -6.06
C SER A 121 -12.97 -2.19 -6.37
N ASP A 122 -13.11 -0.94 -5.93
CA ASP A 122 -12.06 0.06 -6.08
C ASP A 122 -10.72 -0.43 -5.51
N GLY A 123 -10.78 -1.17 -4.39
CA GLY A 123 -9.60 -1.75 -3.76
C GLY A 123 -8.96 -2.86 -4.58
N SER A 124 -9.74 -3.78 -5.19
CA SER A 124 -9.19 -4.83 -6.05
C SER A 124 -8.57 -4.26 -7.33
N GLU A 125 -9.21 -3.25 -7.93
CA GLU A 125 -8.67 -2.53 -9.10
C GLU A 125 -7.39 -1.76 -8.73
N TRP A 126 -7.36 -1.15 -7.55
CA TRP A 126 -6.21 -0.42 -7.06
C TRP A 126 -4.99 -1.32 -6.86
N ILE A 127 -5.17 -2.52 -6.28
CA ILE A 127 -4.10 -3.52 -6.16
C ILE A 127 -3.51 -3.83 -7.54
N ILE A 128 -4.38 -4.13 -8.53
CA ILE A 128 -3.94 -4.44 -9.88
C ILE A 128 -3.14 -3.27 -10.48
N LYS A 129 -3.67 -2.05 -10.34
CA LYS A 129 -3.02 -0.84 -10.84
C LYS A 129 -1.62 -0.65 -10.25
N VAL A 130 -1.47 -0.78 -8.92
CA VAL A 130 -0.20 -0.56 -8.22
C VAL A 130 0.83 -1.63 -8.60
N VAL A 131 0.41 -2.90 -8.73
CA VAL A 131 1.32 -3.97 -9.14
C VAL A 131 1.74 -3.84 -10.59
N ASP A 132 0.88 -3.29 -11.47
CA ASP A 132 1.17 -3.07 -12.89
C ASP A 132 2.05 -1.83 -13.15
N GLU A 133 2.40 -1.04 -12.15
CA GLU A 133 3.32 0.08 -12.32
C GLU A 133 4.71 -0.40 -12.75
N ASP A 134 5.38 0.37 -13.60
CA ASP A 134 6.74 0.09 -14.08
C ASP A 134 7.78 0.37 -12.98
N ASP A 135 7.70 -0.39 -11.88
CA ASP A 135 8.61 -0.35 -10.76
C ASP A 135 9.08 -1.79 -10.44
N PRO A 136 10.40 -2.07 -10.51
CA PRO A 136 10.91 -3.42 -10.29
C PRO A 136 10.84 -3.89 -8.82
N ARG A 137 10.46 -3.01 -7.88
CA ARG A 137 10.33 -3.37 -6.48
C ARG A 137 9.05 -4.17 -6.24
N PRO A 138 9.09 -5.24 -5.45
CA PRO A 138 7.87 -5.97 -5.11
C PRO A 138 6.92 -5.13 -4.27
N VAL A 139 5.62 -5.32 -4.46
CA VAL A 139 4.56 -4.74 -3.62
C VAL A 139 4.23 -5.73 -2.49
N TRP A 140 4.43 -5.31 -1.26
CA TRP A 140 4.05 -6.08 -0.08
C TRP A 140 2.61 -5.79 0.30
N ILE A 141 1.79 -6.83 0.44
CA ILE A 141 0.40 -6.68 0.87
C ILE A 141 0.27 -7.18 2.30
N SER A 142 0.00 -6.25 3.22
CA SER A 142 -0.24 -6.53 4.63
C SER A 142 -1.74 -6.62 4.89
N ALA A 143 -2.23 -7.81 5.16
CA ALA A 143 -3.64 -8.04 5.50
C ALA A 143 -3.80 -8.13 7.02
N TRP A 144 -4.45 -7.15 7.62
CA TRP A 144 -4.73 -7.13 9.05
C TRP A 144 -5.97 -7.97 9.39
N SER A 145 -6.79 -8.25 8.38
CA SER A 145 -7.97 -9.10 8.48
C SER A 145 -8.13 -9.98 7.23
N GLY A 146 -9.32 -10.14 6.68
CA GLY A 146 -9.58 -10.99 5.51
C GLY A 146 -8.74 -10.64 4.27
N MET A 147 -8.68 -11.58 3.32
CA MET A 147 -7.90 -11.42 2.08
C MET A 147 -8.81 -11.40 0.82
N ASN A 148 -10.10 -11.17 0.99
CA ASN A 148 -11.08 -11.23 -0.09
C ASN A 148 -10.84 -10.19 -1.19
N THR A 149 -10.33 -8.99 -0.86
CA THR A 149 -10.00 -7.97 -1.87
C THR A 149 -8.78 -8.38 -2.70
N LEU A 150 -7.72 -8.88 -2.08
CA LEU A 150 -6.58 -9.44 -2.80
C LEU A 150 -7.00 -10.65 -3.65
N ALA A 151 -7.81 -11.55 -3.09
CA ALA A 151 -8.33 -12.70 -3.82
C ALA A 151 -9.11 -12.27 -5.07
N GLN A 152 -9.92 -11.21 -4.98
CA GLN A 152 -10.65 -10.67 -6.14
C GLN A 152 -9.69 -10.10 -7.19
N ALA A 153 -8.66 -9.36 -6.79
CA ALA A 153 -7.64 -8.87 -7.72
C ALA A 153 -6.96 -10.03 -8.48
N LEU A 154 -6.52 -11.05 -7.75
CA LEU A 154 -5.90 -12.24 -8.36
C LEU A 154 -6.86 -13.04 -9.26
N ILE A 155 -8.13 -13.20 -8.88
CA ILE A 155 -9.15 -13.84 -9.71
C ILE A 155 -9.32 -13.07 -11.01
N LYS A 156 -9.42 -11.74 -10.96
CA LYS A 156 -9.55 -10.91 -12.16
C LYS A 156 -8.35 -11.04 -13.07
N VAL A 157 -7.14 -10.92 -12.54
CA VAL A 157 -5.90 -11.06 -13.33
C VAL A 157 -5.83 -12.45 -13.97
N ARG A 158 -6.09 -13.52 -13.22
CA ARG A 158 -6.13 -14.89 -13.74
C ARG A 158 -7.15 -15.07 -14.88
N ASP A 159 -8.33 -14.46 -14.74
CA ASP A 159 -9.43 -14.67 -15.69
C ASP A 159 -9.33 -13.78 -16.93
N THR A 160 -8.47 -12.75 -16.92
CA THR A 160 -8.36 -11.75 -18.00
C THR A 160 -6.99 -11.71 -18.68
N ARG A 161 -5.96 -12.36 -18.14
CA ARG A 161 -4.59 -12.33 -18.66
C ARG A 161 -4.13 -13.72 -19.12
N THR A 162 -3.07 -13.73 -19.91
CA THR A 162 -2.38 -14.97 -20.28
C THR A 162 -1.66 -15.58 -19.07
N PRO A 163 -1.32 -16.89 -19.12
CA PRO A 163 -0.52 -17.50 -18.06
C PRO A 163 0.81 -16.78 -17.78
N GLU A 164 1.47 -16.31 -18.85
CA GLU A 164 2.74 -15.59 -18.77
C GLU A 164 2.57 -14.21 -18.08
N GLU A 165 1.52 -13.47 -18.42
CA GLU A 165 1.20 -12.19 -17.79
C GLU A 165 0.77 -12.38 -16.32
N LEU A 166 0.09 -13.47 -15.98
CA LEU A 166 -0.24 -13.83 -14.60
C LEU A 166 1.03 -14.15 -13.82
N GLU A 167 1.95 -14.94 -14.39
CA GLU A 167 3.23 -15.26 -13.75
C GLU A 167 4.05 -13.98 -13.49
N GLN A 168 4.08 -13.06 -14.44
CA GLN A 168 4.75 -11.77 -14.28
C GLN A 168 4.11 -10.91 -13.18
N PHE A 169 2.78 -10.95 -13.05
CA PHE A 169 2.04 -10.19 -12.04
C PHE A 169 2.31 -10.66 -10.60
N VAL A 170 2.59 -11.96 -10.41
CA VAL A 170 2.76 -12.56 -9.07
C VAL A 170 4.23 -12.74 -8.65
N ASN A 171 5.20 -12.49 -9.55
CA ASN A 171 6.65 -12.59 -9.31
C ASN A 171 7.29 -11.22 -9.12
#